data_da0e979e4aa6d2624d4cf62611b0fd4a
#
_entry.id   da0e979e4aa6d2624d4cf62611b0fd4a
#
_cell.length_a   1.000
_cell.length_b   1.000
_cell.length_c   1.000
_cell.angle_alpha   90.00
_cell.angle_beta   90.00
_cell.angle_gamma   90.00
#
_symmetry.space_group_name_H-M   'P 1'
#
loop_
_entity.id
_entity.type
_entity.pdbx_description
1 polymer ?
#
loop_
_entity_poly.entity_id
_entity_poly.type
_entity_poly.pdbx_seq_one_letter_code
_entity_poly.pdbx_strand_id
1 'polypeptide(L)'
;MSAARTRRAKSARKPAPAKPAARKKASSKPAARKPATGKPKTAATKAAAPKVAAPKVAAPKAAAPKAAAPKVAIGKQVPDFSLPASGAATWNLRDARARKLVLYFYPRDNTPGCTLEGQQFAVLAPRFEEAGATIVGISRDSVASHDKFRAQMKFPFILLSDTDGVACALFDVIREKNMYGRMVMGIERSTFLLDGEGILRQEWRKLKVDGHALAVLEAAQAL
;
A
#
# COMPACT_ATOMS: atom_id res chain seq x y z
N MET A 1 54.92 -5.39 -50.46
CA MET A 1 54.90 -6.80 -50.78
C MET A 1 54.58 -7.58 -49.54
N SER A 2 53.49 -8.17 -49.42
CA SER A 2 53.14 -9.50 -48.98
C SER A 2 51.66 -9.58 -48.55
N ALA A 3 51.02 -10.59 -49.08
CA ALA A 3 49.60 -10.74 -49.24
C ALA A 3 48.86 -11.19 -47.96
N ALA A 4 47.64 -10.65 -47.83
CA ALA A 4 46.61 -11.11 -46.93
C ALA A 4 46.13 -12.54 -47.25
N ARG A 5 45.83 -13.32 -46.21
CA ARG A 5 45.16 -14.62 -46.35
C ARG A 5 43.89 -14.62 -45.49
N THR A 6 42.78 -14.42 -46.18
CA THR A 6 41.40 -14.58 -45.70
C THR A 6 41.17 -16.03 -45.24
N ARG A 7 40.68 -16.23 -44.00
CA ARG A 7 40.09 -17.52 -43.57
C ARG A 7 38.64 -17.30 -43.19
N ARG A 8 37.78 -17.84 -44.02
CA ARG A 8 36.34 -18.00 -43.91
C ARG A 8 36.03 -19.08 -42.87
N ALA A 9 35.40 -18.72 -41.76
CA ALA A 9 34.90 -19.67 -40.77
C ALA A 9 33.43 -19.97 -41.03
N LYS A 10 33.12 -21.26 -41.05
CA LYS A 10 31.82 -21.87 -41.36
C LYS A 10 30.80 -21.63 -40.26
N SER A 11 29.61 -21.29 -40.72
CA SER A 11 28.36 -21.27 -39.95
C SER A 11 28.07 -22.66 -39.34
N ALA A 12 27.91 -22.74 -38.02
CA ALA A 12 27.35 -23.89 -37.34
C ALA A 12 25.88 -23.65 -36.98
N ARG A 13 25.03 -24.46 -37.56
CA ARG A 13 23.56 -24.51 -37.33
C ARG A 13 23.26 -25.01 -35.90
N LYS A 14 22.41 -24.27 -35.20
CA LYS A 14 21.84 -24.61 -33.88
C LYS A 14 20.67 -25.60 -34.09
N PRO A 15 20.59 -26.72 -33.38
CA PRO A 15 19.45 -27.61 -33.45
C PRO A 15 18.28 -27.12 -32.62
N ALA A 16 17.06 -27.30 -33.10
CA ALA A 16 15.80 -26.98 -32.46
C ALA A 16 15.46 -27.94 -31.31
N PRO A 17 14.78 -27.52 -30.25
CA PRO A 17 14.31 -28.43 -29.21
C PRO A 17 13.03 -29.17 -29.63
N ALA A 18 13.02 -30.47 -29.33
CA ALA A 18 11.92 -31.39 -29.56
C ALA A 18 10.75 -31.17 -28.59
N LYS A 19 9.52 -31.32 -29.11
CA LYS A 19 8.27 -31.39 -28.35
C LYS A 19 8.17 -32.70 -27.58
N PRO A 20 7.75 -32.72 -26.31
CA PRO A 20 7.30 -33.94 -25.66
C PRO A 20 5.83 -34.23 -25.98
N ALA A 21 5.56 -35.50 -26.27
CA ALA A 21 4.29 -36.08 -26.64
C ALA A 21 3.28 -36.16 -25.50
N ALA A 22 2.02 -36.00 -25.86
CA ALA A 22 0.86 -36.20 -25.01
C ALA A 22 0.74 -37.67 -24.54
N ARG A 23 0.60 -37.89 -23.24
CA ARG A 23 0.23 -39.20 -22.67
C ARG A 23 -1.19 -39.11 -22.10
N LYS A 24 -2.14 -39.64 -22.87
CA LYS A 24 -3.50 -39.99 -22.40
C LYS A 24 -3.42 -41.17 -21.42
N LYS A 25 -4.08 -41.07 -20.27
CA LYS A 25 -4.63 -42.20 -19.50
C LYS A 25 -5.84 -41.63 -18.76
N ALA A 26 -7.01 -41.93 -19.13
CA ALA A 26 -7.89 -43.07 -18.81
C ALA A 26 -8.47 -42.97 -17.42
N SER A 27 -9.79 -42.78 -17.45
CA SER A 27 -10.79 -42.79 -16.40
C SER A 27 -10.77 -44.05 -15.54
N SER A 28 -11.05 -43.89 -14.27
CA SER A 28 -11.83 -44.87 -13.48
C SER A 28 -12.50 -44.20 -12.29
N LYS A 29 -13.80 -44.19 -12.35
CA LYS A 29 -14.73 -43.89 -11.27
C LYS A 29 -15.01 -45.22 -10.53
N PRO A 30 -15.11 -45.25 -9.24
CA PRO A 30 -16.05 -46.16 -8.61
C PRO A 30 -17.09 -45.42 -7.77
N ALA A 31 -18.22 -46.07 -7.78
CA ALA A 31 -19.54 -45.67 -7.31
C ALA A 31 -19.70 -45.69 -5.78
N ALA A 32 -20.78 -45.00 -5.43
CA ALA A 32 -21.48 -44.86 -4.16
C ALA A 32 -21.51 -46.05 -3.22
N ARG A 33 -21.40 -45.76 -1.93
CA ARG A 33 -22.08 -46.50 -0.87
C ARG A 33 -22.55 -45.55 0.24
N LYS A 34 -23.86 -45.34 0.33
CA LYS A 34 -24.52 -44.95 1.57
C LYS A 34 -24.67 -46.18 2.48
N PRO A 35 -24.62 -46.02 3.76
CA PRO A 35 -25.63 -46.58 4.62
C PRO A 35 -26.29 -45.56 5.53
N ALA A 36 -27.50 -45.91 5.89
CA ALA A 36 -28.49 -45.13 6.59
C ALA A 36 -28.39 -45.23 8.12
N THR A 37 -29.04 -44.21 8.73
CA THR A 37 -29.83 -44.25 9.96
C THR A 37 -29.14 -44.58 11.30
N GLY A 38 -29.29 -43.63 12.21
CA GLY A 38 -29.11 -43.82 13.64
C GLY A 38 -29.25 -42.50 14.40
N LYS A 39 -30.48 -42.05 14.69
CA LYS A 39 -30.73 -41.06 15.75
C LYS A 39 -30.71 -41.77 17.10
N PRO A 40 -30.17 -41.20 18.13
CA PRO A 40 -30.86 -41.12 19.41
C PRO A 40 -31.09 -39.66 19.83
N LYS A 41 -32.32 -39.40 20.22
CA LYS A 41 -32.75 -38.29 21.08
C LYS A 41 -32.15 -38.48 22.47
N THR A 42 -31.50 -37.49 22.98
CA THR A 42 -31.40 -37.27 24.43
C THR A 42 -31.47 -35.76 24.73
N ALA A 43 -32.14 -35.52 25.81
CA ALA A 43 -32.77 -34.33 26.30
C ALA A 43 -31.88 -33.09 26.56
N ALA A 44 -32.56 -31.96 26.51
CA ALA A 44 -32.11 -30.62 26.88
C ALA A 44 -31.56 -30.55 28.30
N THR A 45 -30.44 -29.83 28.43
CA THR A 45 -30.15 -29.12 29.66
C THR A 45 -29.67 -27.72 29.28
N LYS A 46 -30.52 -26.74 29.62
CA LYS A 46 -30.40 -25.32 29.40
C LYS A 46 -29.45 -24.76 30.48
N ALA A 47 -28.17 -24.63 30.16
CA ALA A 47 -27.24 -23.88 31.00
C ALA A 47 -27.06 -22.49 30.40
N ALA A 48 -27.54 -21.49 31.13
CA ALA A 48 -27.38 -20.09 30.83
C ALA A 48 -25.92 -19.67 31.00
N ALA A 49 -25.26 -19.26 29.93
CA ALA A 49 -23.97 -18.60 30.02
C ALA A 49 -24.14 -17.13 30.46
N PRO A 50 -23.31 -16.63 31.37
CA PRO A 50 -23.38 -15.25 31.81
C PRO A 50 -22.93 -14.31 30.66
N LYS A 51 -23.77 -13.35 30.36
CA LYS A 51 -23.56 -12.26 29.41
C LYS A 51 -22.53 -11.30 30.03
N VAL A 52 -21.24 -11.51 29.75
CA VAL A 52 -20.20 -10.53 30.12
C VAL A 52 -20.32 -9.37 29.12
N ALA A 53 -20.80 -8.25 29.63
CA ALA A 53 -20.83 -6.99 28.90
C ALA A 53 -19.38 -6.52 28.68
N ALA A 54 -18.94 -6.49 27.44
CA ALA A 54 -17.70 -5.86 27.08
C ALA A 54 -17.79 -4.36 27.39
N PRO A 55 -16.76 -3.76 28.04
CA PRO A 55 -16.75 -2.34 28.26
C PRO A 55 -16.68 -1.61 26.92
N LYS A 56 -17.67 -0.78 26.64
CA LYS A 56 -17.75 0.14 25.51
C LYS A 56 -16.71 1.23 25.76
N VAL A 57 -15.47 1.00 25.35
CA VAL A 57 -14.45 2.05 25.33
C VAL A 57 -14.91 3.06 24.29
N ALA A 58 -15.40 4.18 24.78
CA ALA A 58 -15.72 5.33 23.94
C ALA A 58 -14.41 5.82 23.31
N ALA A 59 -14.31 5.68 22.00
CA ALA A 59 -13.25 6.33 21.22
C ALA A 59 -13.32 7.85 21.52
N PRO A 60 -12.19 8.49 21.82
CA PRO A 60 -12.18 9.93 22.00
C PRO A 60 -12.60 10.55 20.64
N LYS A 61 -13.72 11.26 20.65
CA LYS A 61 -14.21 12.06 19.54
C LYS A 61 -13.18 13.17 19.32
N ALA A 62 -12.24 12.93 18.39
CA ALA A 62 -11.28 13.95 18.00
C ALA A 62 -12.07 15.15 17.48
N ALA A 63 -11.97 16.25 18.18
CA ALA A 63 -12.58 17.51 17.79
C ALA A 63 -11.99 17.91 16.43
N ALA A 64 -12.85 18.04 15.43
CA ALA A 64 -12.47 18.57 14.13
C ALA A 64 -11.81 19.95 14.33
N PRO A 65 -10.59 20.18 13.83
CA PRO A 65 -9.98 21.48 13.89
C PRO A 65 -10.74 22.43 12.95
N LYS A 66 -11.52 23.30 13.55
CA LYS A 66 -12.23 24.41 12.88
C LYS A 66 -11.26 25.59 12.78
N ALA A 67 -10.23 25.45 11.97
CA ALA A 67 -9.40 26.55 11.52
C ALA A 67 -8.78 26.10 10.19
N ALA A 68 -8.74 26.98 9.19
CA ALA A 68 -8.02 26.74 7.97
C ALA A 68 -6.55 26.47 8.32
N ALA A 69 -6.14 25.20 8.28
CA ALA A 69 -4.77 24.82 8.58
C ALA A 69 -3.85 25.53 7.59
N PRO A 70 -2.68 26.03 7.98
CA PRO A 70 -1.73 26.62 7.07
C PRO A 70 -1.34 25.58 6.03
N LYS A 71 -1.47 25.94 4.75
CA LYS A 71 -1.04 25.05 3.66
C LYS A 71 0.45 24.78 3.79
N VAL A 72 0.82 23.51 3.64
CA VAL A 72 2.24 23.11 3.65
C VAL A 72 2.92 23.69 2.42
N ALA A 73 4.14 24.21 2.58
CA ALA A 73 4.95 24.78 1.50
C ALA A 73 6.39 24.26 1.56
N ILE A 74 7.03 24.15 0.39
CA ILE A 74 8.45 23.76 0.29
C ILE A 74 9.31 24.73 1.10
N GLY A 75 10.26 24.19 1.84
CA GLY A 75 11.16 24.95 2.73
C GLY A 75 10.53 25.32 4.07
N LYS A 76 9.29 24.91 4.35
CA LYS A 76 8.61 25.16 5.63
C LYS A 76 8.44 23.86 6.39
N GLN A 77 8.49 23.98 7.74
CA GLN A 77 8.20 22.85 8.61
C GLN A 77 6.72 22.50 8.53
N VAL A 78 6.44 21.21 8.37
CA VAL A 78 5.07 20.68 8.36
C VAL A 78 4.52 20.70 9.79
N PRO A 79 3.34 21.26 10.02
CA PRO A 79 2.66 21.21 11.34
C PRO A 79 2.47 19.76 11.78
N ASP A 80 2.58 19.52 13.10
CA ASP A 80 2.39 18.20 13.67
C ASP A 80 0.94 17.73 13.49
N PHE A 81 0.79 16.48 13.15
CA PHE A 81 -0.49 15.77 13.10
C PHE A 81 -0.34 14.33 13.57
N SER A 82 -1.46 13.74 13.95
CA SER A 82 -1.54 12.34 14.38
C SER A 82 -2.66 11.64 13.66
N LEU A 83 -2.43 10.41 13.21
CA LEU A 83 -3.43 9.59 12.53
C LEU A 83 -3.39 8.14 13.04
N PRO A 84 -4.53 7.44 13.03
CA PRO A 84 -4.56 5.99 13.23
C PRO A 84 -3.77 5.28 12.13
N ALA A 85 -2.96 4.30 12.51
CA ALA A 85 -2.12 3.54 11.61
C ALA A 85 -2.56 2.08 11.49
N SER A 86 -2.19 1.42 10.40
CA SER A 86 -2.29 -0.03 10.28
C SER A 86 -1.51 -0.71 11.44
N GLY A 87 -2.09 -1.77 12.02
CA GLY A 87 -1.58 -2.42 13.22
C GLY A 87 -2.09 -1.80 14.52
N ALA A 88 -3.21 -1.05 14.47
CA ALA A 88 -3.92 -0.45 15.62
C ALA A 88 -3.09 0.52 16.48
N ALA A 89 -2.03 1.10 15.93
CA ALA A 89 -1.22 2.14 16.57
C ALA A 89 -1.69 3.55 16.18
N THR A 90 -1.35 4.54 16.98
CA THR A 90 -1.41 5.95 16.58
C THR A 90 -0.03 6.37 16.12
N TRP A 91 0.04 6.96 14.93
CA TRP A 91 1.26 7.51 14.37
C TRP A 91 1.26 9.04 14.51
N ASN A 92 2.39 9.61 14.91
CA ASN A 92 2.57 11.05 15.04
C ASN A 92 3.73 11.50 14.16
N LEU A 93 3.57 12.62 13.46
CA LEU A 93 4.65 13.18 12.63
C LEU A 93 5.88 13.53 13.49
N ARG A 94 5.66 14.06 14.68
CA ARG A 94 6.74 14.43 15.62
C ARG A 94 7.66 13.25 15.93
N ASP A 95 7.09 12.08 16.18
CA ASP A 95 7.84 10.89 16.59
C ASP A 95 8.64 10.28 15.41
N ALA A 96 8.22 10.61 14.18
CA ALA A 96 8.89 10.17 12.97
C ALA A 96 10.02 11.12 12.51
N ARG A 97 10.19 12.27 13.16
CA ARG A 97 11.35 13.16 12.93
C ARG A 97 12.63 12.46 13.32
N ALA A 98 13.77 12.97 12.89
CA ALA A 98 15.10 12.37 12.88
C ALA A 98 15.39 11.44 11.68
N ARG A 99 14.37 11.13 10.87
CA ARG A 99 14.51 10.43 9.59
C ARG A 99 13.85 11.23 8.47
N LYS A 100 14.30 11.06 7.25
CA LYS A 100 13.58 11.55 6.08
C LYS A 100 12.24 10.82 5.98
N LEU A 101 11.18 11.51 5.57
CA LEU A 101 9.85 10.93 5.46
C LEU A 101 9.31 11.09 4.05
N VAL A 102 8.85 9.99 3.48
CA VAL A 102 8.09 9.95 2.23
C VAL A 102 6.63 9.72 2.57
N LEU A 103 5.82 10.76 2.46
CA LEU A 103 4.38 10.70 2.66
C LEU A 103 3.69 10.62 1.30
N TYR A 104 3.14 9.45 0.93
CA TYR A 104 2.41 9.33 -0.33
C TYR A 104 0.90 9.22 -0.09
N PHE A 105 0.15 10.12 -0.72
CA PHE A 105 -1.31 10.17 -0.64
C PHE A 105 -1.92 9.48 -1.84
N TYR A 106 -2.82 8.53 -1.60
CA TYR A 106 -3.47 7.76 -2.65
C TYR A 106 -4.99 7.70 -2.47
N PRO A 107 -5.76 7.58 -3.56
CA PRO A 107 -7.22 7.67 -3.51
C PRO A 107 -7.93 6.59 -2.70
N ARG A 108 -7.51 5.32 -2.83
CA ARG A 108 -8.25 4.20 -2.23
C ARG A 108 -7.45 2.90 -2.25
N ASP A 109 -7.59 2.10 -1.18
CA ASP A 109 -7.07 0.73 -1.08
C ASP A 109 -7.59 -0.17 -2.20
N ASN A 110 -6.81 -1.19 -2.55
CA ASN A 110 -7.17 -2.25 -3.50
C ASN A 110 -7.62 -1.76 -4.90
N THR A 111 -7.25 -0.54 -5.29
CA THR A 111 -7.41 -0.09 -6.68
C THR A 111 -6.14 -0.37 -7.48
N PRO A 112 -6.24 -0.68 -8.80
CA PRO A 112 -5.08 -1.09 -9.59
C PRO A 112 -3.89 -0.12 -9.51
N GLY A 113 -4.14 1.19 -9.67
CA GLY A 113 -3.07 2.19 -9.62
C GLY A 113 -2.47 2.38 -8.22
N CYS A 114 -3.27 2.30 -7.15
CA CYS A 114 -2.75 2.41 -5.78
C CYS A 114 -1.99 1.15 -5.35
N THR A 115 -2.43 -0.02 -5.82
CA THR A 115 -1.72 -1.27 -5.61
C THR A 115 -0.35 -1.25 -6.29
N LEU A 116 -0.30 -0.82 -7.55
CA LEU A 116 0.95 -0.70 -8.30
C LEU A 116 1.93 0.28 -7.62
N GLU A 117 1.44 1.44 -7.20
CA GLU A 117 2.27 2.43 -6.48
C GLU A 117 2.84 1.87 -5.19
N GLY A 118 1.99 1.27 -4.34
CA GLY A 118 2.44 0.64 -3.09
C GLY A 118 3.45 -0.48 -3.33
N GLN A 119 3.27 -1.30 -4.37
CA GLN A 119 4.22 -2.35 -4.76
C GLN A 119 5.56 -1.78 -5.22
N GLN A 120 5.57 -0.69 -6.01
CA GLN A 120 6.81 -0.02 -6.41
C GLN A 120 7.57 0.53 -5.19
N PHE A 121 6.88 1.17 -4.26
CA PHE A 121 7.49 1.60 -3.00
C PHE A 121 7.97 0.41 -2.16
N ALA A 122 7.22 -0.70 -2.10
CA ALA A 122 7.60 -1.89 -1.34
C ALA A 122 8.88 -2.56 -1.89
N VAL A 123 9.02 -2.64 -3.21
CA VAL A 123 10.24 -3.16 -3.85
C VAL A 123 11.46 -2.29 -3.54
N LEU A 124 11.28 -0.98 -3.47
CA LEU A 124 12.35 -0.03 -3.20
C LEU A 124 12.56 0.26 -1.71
N ALA A 125 11.71 -0.27 -0.81
CA ALA A 125 11.77 0.02 0.63
C ALA A 125 13.15 -0.21 1.27
N PRO A 126 13.91 -1.27 0.96
CA PRO A 126 15.26 -1.43 1.51
C PRO A 126 16.20 -0.27 1.12
N ARG A 127 16.09 0.22 -0.12
CA ARG A 127 16.91 1.34 -0.59
C ARG A 127 16.50 2.68 0.04
N PHE A 128 15.21 2.86 0.35
CA PHE A 128 14.75 4.02 1.14
C PHE A 128 15.29 3.96 2.57
N GLU A 129 15.34 2.77 3.18
CA GLU A 129 15.91 2.58 4.50
C GLU A 129 17.40 2.89 4.52
N GLU A 130 18.17 2.41 3.54
CA GLU A 130 19.58 2.75 3.33
C GLU A 130 19.80 4.26 3.16
N ALA A 131 18.87 4.96 2.50
CA ALA A 131 18.89 6.42 2.37
C ALA A 131 18.45 7.16 3.65
N GLY A 132 18.12 6.45 4.73
CA GLY A 132 17.61 7.02 5.98
C GLY A 132 16.17 7.54 5.86
N ALA A 133 15.41 7.07 4.90
CA ALA A 133 14.03 7.51 4.64
C ALA A 133 13.00 6.44 5.04
N THR A 134 11.89 6.88 5.63
CA THR A 134 10.75 6.06 5.99
C THR A 134 9.59 6.36 5.05
N ILE A 135 8.93 5.31 4.55
CA ILE A 135 7.77 5.42 3.67
C ILE A 135 6.49 5.30 4.50
N VAL A 136 5.53 6.16 4.25
CA VAL A 136 4.21 6.17 4.90
C VAL A 136 3.13 6.44 3.86
N GLY A 137 2.17 5.54 3.74
CA GLY A 137 1.01 5.73 2.86
C GLY A 137 -0.16 6.35 3.60
N ILE A 138 -0.92 7.22 2.95
CA ILE A 138 -2.05 7.93 3.55
C ILE A 138 -3.26 7.86 2.61
N SER A 139 -4.38 7.39 3.12
CA SER A 139 -5.68 7.49 2.43
C SER A 139 -6.83 7.71 3.41
N ARG A 140 -8.05 7.89 2.89
CA ARG A 140 -9.26 8.04 3.71
C ARG A 140 -9.95 6.71 4.02
N ASP A 141 -9.32 5.59 3.70
CA ASP A 141 -9.82 4.27 4.07
C ASP A 141 -9.62 4.01 5.57
N SER A 142 -10.40 3.08 6.12
CA SER A 142 -10.33 2.73 7.55
C SER A 142 -9.07 1.92 7.87
N VAL A 143 -8.65 1.92 9.14
CA VAL A 143 -7.54 1.08 9.64
C VAL A 143 -7.74 -0.39 9.26
N ALA A 144 -8.96 -0.93 9.42
CA ALA A 144 -9.26 -2.30 9.06
C ALA A 144 -9.11 -2.60 7.56
N SER A 145 -9.34 -1.61 6.68
CA SER A 145 -9.04 -1.71 5.25
C SER A 145 -7.54 -1.74 5.01
N HIS A 146 -6.81 -0.83 5.63
CA HIS A 146 -5.35 -0.75 5.55
C HIS A 146 -4.66 -2.02 6.04
N ASP A 147 -5.13 -2.62 7.13
CA ASP A 147 -4.57 -3.87 7.65
C ASP A 147 -4.69 -5.00 6.62
N LYS A 148 -5.87 -5.13 6.00
CA LYS A 148 -6.10 -6.12 4.95
C LYS A 148 -5.23 -5.83 3.71
N PHE A 149 -5.19 -4.59 3.26
CA PHE A 149 -4.42 -4.19 2.09
C PHE A 149 -2.93 -4.38 2.30
N ARG A 150 -2.41 -3.93 3.45
CA ARG A 150 -1.01 -4.12 3.83
C ARG A 150 -0.62 -5.60 3.91
N ALA A 151 -1.46 -6.44 4.55
CA ALA A 151 -1.22 -7.88 4.66
C ALA A 151 -1.26 -8.57 3.29
N GLN A 152 -2.26 -8.26 2.46
CA GLN A 152 -2.43 -8.84 1.13
C GLN A 152 -1.25 -8.52 0.19
N MET A 153 -0.77 -7.27 0.22
CA MET A 153 0.33 -6.81 -0.62
C MET A 153 1.70 -6.98 0.02
N LYS A 154 1.76 -7.40 1.30
CA LYS A 154 2.98 -7.56 2.09
C LYS A 154 3.82 -6.27 2.16
N PHE A 155 3.16 -5.12 2.33
CA PHE A 155 3.86 -3.85 2.43
C PHE A 155 4.71 -3.80 3.71
N PRO A 156 6.01 -3.47 3.62
CA PRO A 156 6.92 -3.37 4.78
C PRO A 156 6.72 -2.09 5.59
N PHE A 157 5.96 -1.13 5.07
CA PHE A 157 5.69 0.17 5.68
C PHE A 157 4.24 0.26 6.18
N ILE A 158 3.95 1.31 6.95
CA ILE A 158 2.63 1.55 7.53
C ILE A 158 1.72 2.35 6.60
N LEU A 159 0.42 2.16 6.77
CA LEU A 159 -0.62 2.94 6.12
C LEU A 159 -1.41 3.71 7.19
N LEU A 160 -1.69 4.98 6.95
CA LEU A 160 -2.40 5.87 7.87
C LEU A 160 -3.82 6.15 7.38
N SER A 161 -4.76 6.04 8.30
CA SER A 161 -6.18 6.25 8.06
C SER A 161 -6.56 7.71 8.36
N ASP A 162 -6.74 8.50 7.31
CA ASP A 162 -7.15 9.91 7.39
C ASP A 162 -8.65 10.06 7.04
N THR A 163 -9.51 9.32 7.74
CA THR A 163 -10.97 9.35 7.51
C THR A 163 -11.56 10.75 7.67
N ASP A 164 -11.03 11.53 8.61
CA ASP A 164 -11.50 12.87 8.90
C ASP A 164 -10.88 13.93 7.96
N GLY A 165 -9.87 13.57 7.17
CA GLY A 165 -9.24 14.43 6.19
C GLY A 165 -8.28 15.47 6.79
N VAL A 166 -7.71 15.20 7.97
CA VAL A 166 -6.79 16.12 8.66
C VAL A 166 -5.52 16.34 7.86
N ALA A 167 -4.80 15.27 7.53
CA ALA A 167 -3.59 15.35 6.73
C ALA A 167 -3.92 15.73 5.27
N CYS A 168 -4.99 15.20 4.71
CA CYS A 168 -5.44 15.56 3.36
C CYS A 168 -5.72 17.06 3.21
N ALA A 169 -6.30 17.70 4.21
CA ALA A 169 -6.53 19.15 4.23
C ALA A 169 -5.21 19.92 4.41
N LEU A 170 -4.35 19.48 5.34
CA LEU A 170 -3.06 20.09 5.61
C LEU A 170 -2.16 20.15 4.37
N PHE A 171 -2.08 19.04 3.64
CA PHE A 171 -1.29 18.92 2.41
C PHE A 171 -2.03 19.39 1.14
N ASP A 172 -3.28 19.85 1.28
CA ASP A 172 -4.12 20.33 0.19
C ASP A 172 -4.20 19.34 -0.98
N VAL A 173 -4.50 18.07 -0.67
CA VAL A 173 -4.59 16.99 -1.66
C VAL A 173 -6.03 16.59 -2.00
N ILE A 174 -7.03 17.24 -1.43
CA ILE A 174 -8.43 17.00 -1.78
C ILE A 174 -8.78 17.83 -3.01
N ARG A 175 -9.26 17.15 -4.04
CA ARG A 175 -9.68 17.77 -5.30
C ARG A 175 -11.04 17.25 -5.72
N GLU A 176 -11.76 18.15 -6.36
CA GLU A 176 -13.00 17.78 -7.04
C GLU A 176 -12.67 16.99 -8.32
N LYS A 177 -13.31 15.84 -8.48
CA LYS A 177 -13.12 14.93 -9.61
C LYS A 177 -14.47 14.61 -10.22
N ASN A 178 -14.57 14.68 -11.54
CA ASN A 178 -15.73 14.16 -12.25
C ASN A 178 -15.60 12.63 -12.38
N MET A 179 -16.49 11.89 -11.72
CA MET A 179 -16.60 10.45 -11.84
C MET A 179 -17.97 10.09 -12.42
N TYR A 180 -18.00 9.67 -13.67
CA TYR A 180 -19.23 9.28 -14.36
C TYR A 180 -20.33 10.36 -14.34
N GLY A 181 -19.94 11.63 -14.56
CA GLY A 181 -20.88 12.76 -14.57
C GLY A 181 -21.26 13.30 -13.19
N ARG A 182 -20.70 12.77 -12.11
CA ARG A 182 -20.88 13.27 -10.74
C ARG A 182 -19.57 13.88 -10.22
N MET A 183 -19.68 15.07 -9.65
CA MET A 183 -18.56 15.71 -8.96
C MET A 183 -18.38 15.07 -7.57
N VAL A 184 -17.21 14.50 -7.31
CA VAL A 184 -16.88 13.89 -6.02
C VAL A 184 -15.55 14.44 -5.52
N MET A 185 -15.47 14.66 -4.21
CA MET A 185 -14.22 15.05 -3.55
C MET A 185 -13.37 13.80 -3.31
N GLY A 186 -12.16 13.80 -3.85
CA GLY A 186 -11.24 12.68 -3.72
C GLY A 186 -9.78 13.11 -3.58
N ILE A 187 -8.94 12.21 -3.05
CA ILE A 187 -7.50 12.47 -2.93
C ILE A 187 -6.89 12.55 -4.33
N GLU A 188 -6.19 13.64 -4.60
CA GLU A 188 -5.24 13.75 -5.70
C GLU A 188 -3.97 13.00 -5.31
N ARG A 189 -3.56 12.04 -6.14
CA ARG A 189 -2.33 11.27 -5.92
C ARG A 189 -1.14 12.22 -5.85
N SER A 190 -0.48 12.26 -4.70
CA SER A 190 0.59 13.20 -4.42
C SER A 190 1.59 12.58 -3.46
N THR A 191 2.87 12.94 -3.58
CA THR A 191 3.92 12.49 -2.67
C THR A 191 4.70 13.69 -2.17
N PHE A 192 5.10 13.64 -0.90
CA PHE A 192 5.82 14.71 -0.22
C PHE A 192 7.05 14.10 0.45
N LEU A 193 8.20 14.72 0.25
CA LEU A 193 9.47 14.33 0.86
C LEU A 193 9.85 15.38 1.91
N LEU A 194 9.94 14.92 3.16
CA LEU A 194 10.37 15.72 4.31
C LEU A 194 11.76 15.28 4.74
N ASP A 195 12.54 16.21 5.25
CA ASP A 195 13.80 15.89 5.93
C ASP A 195 13.59 15.46 7.39
N GLY A 196 14.71 15.18 8.09
CA GLY A 196 14.69 14.78 9.50
C GLY A 196 14.18 15.85 10.49
N GLU A 197 14.07 17.09 10.07
CA GLU A 197 13.50 18.19 10.85
C GLU A 197 12.00 18.38 10.59
N GLY A 198 11.45 17.61 9.64
CA GLY A 198 10.05 17.71 9.22
C GLY A 198 9.80 18.90 8.29
N ILE A 199 10.82 19.40 7.62
CA ILE A 199 10.70 20.45 6.60
C ILE A 199 10.39 19.80 5.26
N LEU A 200 9.37 20.30 4.57
CA LEU A 200 9.03 19.85 3.22
C LEU A 200 10.14 20.27 2.25
N ARG A 201 10.80 19.30 1.64
CA ARG A 201 11.89 19.52 0.67
C ARG A 201 11.43 19.39 -0.77
N GLN A 202 10.52 18.47 -1.05
CA GLN A 202 10.01 18.26 -2.40
C GLN A 202 8.57 17.73 -2.38
N GLU A 203 7.80 18.05 -3.43
CA GLU A 203 6.45 17.53 -3.64
C GLU A 203 6.23 17.14 -5.09
N TRP A 204 5.43 16.10 -5.28
CA TRP A 204 4.94 15.65 -6.58
C TRP A 204 3.42 15.58 -6.52
N ARG A 205 2.75 16.27 -7.43
CA ARG A 205 1.28 16.34 -7.49
C ARG A 205 0.77 15.81 -8.81
N LYS A 206 -0.47 15.32 -8.84
CA LYS A 206 -1.11 14.73 -10.05
C LYS A 206 -0.23 13.71 -10.75
N LEU A 207 0.54 12.97 -10.01
CA LEU A 207 1.58 12.09 -10.53
C LEU A 207 1.00 10.86 -11.25
N LYS A 208 1.78 10.34 -12.18
CA LYS A 208 1.63 9.01 -12.77
C LYS A 208 2.47 8.02 -11.95
N VAL A 209 1.98 6.78 -11.83
CA VAL A 209 2.63 5.78 -10.97
C VAL A 209 3.97 5.31 -11.55
N ASP A 210 4.05 5.18 -12.89
CA ASP A 210 5.24 4.62 -13.55
C ASP A 210 6.50 5.45 -13.28
N GLY A 211 7.53 4.81 -12.72
CA GLY A 211 8.82 5.43 -12.41
C GLY A 211 8.82 6.38 -11.21
N HIS A 212 7.64 6.68 -10.64
CA HIS A 212 7.52 7.67 -9.58
C HIS A 212 8.30 7.31 -8.32
N ALA A 213 8.16 6.08 -7.82
CA ALA A 213 8.84 5.64 -6.61
C ALA A 213 10.38 5.72 -6.72
N LEU A 214 10.92 5.51 -7.94
CA LEU A 214 12.35 5.67 -8.20
C LEU A 214 12.77 7.15 -8.14
N ALA A 215 12.01 8.05 -8.76
CA ALA A 215 12.28 9.49 -8.70
C ALA A 215 12.24 10.04 -7.26
N VAL A 216 11.32 9.53 -6.43
CA VAL A 216 11.27 9.89 -5.00
C VAL A 216 12.49 9.35 -4.26
N LEU A 217 12.94 8.14 -4.57
CA LEU A 217 14.15 7.55 -3.97
C LEU A 217 15.39 8.37 -4.31
N GLU A 218 15.57 8.73 -5.57
CA GLU A 218 16.69 9.57 -6.02
C GLU A 218 16.71 10.92 -5.28
N ALA A 219 15.55 11.55 -5.12
CA ALA A 219 15.43 12.77 -4.34
C ALA A 219 15.74 12.56 -2.85
N ALA A 220 15.31 11.44 -2.27
CA ALA A 220 15.62 11.11 -0.88
C ALA A 220 17.11 10.83 -0.65
N GLN A 221 17.79 10.28 -1.64
CA GLN A 221 19.25 10.04 -1.59
C GLN A 221 20.06 11.35 -1.74
N ALA A 222 19.52 12.34 -2.42
CA ALA A 222 20.14 13.65 -2.63
C ALA A 222 20.02 14.61 -1.44
N LEU A 223 19.13 14.34 -0.47
CA LEU A 223 18.96 15.08 0.78
C LEU A 223 19.96 14.64 1.84
#